data_1f46b258534c961ffffb86eb5e21cf7f
#
_entry.id   1f46b258534c961ffffb86eb5e21cf7f
#
_cell.length_a   1.000
_cell.length_b   1.000
_cell.length_c   1.000
_cell.angle_alpha   90.00
_cell.angle_beta   90.00
_cell.angle_gamma   90.00
#
_symmetry.space_group_name_H-M   'P 1'
#
loop_
_entity.id
_entity.type
_entity.pdbx_description
1 polymer ?
#
loop_
_entity_poly.entity_id
_entity_poly.type
_entity_poly.pdbx_seq_one_letter_code
_entity_poly.pdbx_strand_id
1 'polypeptide(L)'
;MLDLDFTEEQDMLREMVRGVCTQYAPFEVVRELEDDPTGYPADLWAQLGDLGICGLLLPEEYGGSGMTMVEGAIVYEELGRAVAPVPHFVSCVLSASALLAAGTDAQKTEWLPKIASGEAVLTPAWLEPGGGFAPVSVQTRAVAAGDGFTITGAKEHVSFASAADRLLVLARTGDDATDIDLFLVDPEADGVALTQKMSISSDTQYHVDLTNAPAERVGAGDEAGW
;
A
#
# COMPACT_ATOMS: atom_id res chain seq x y z
N MET A 1 -17.06 -6.30 -33.64
CA MET A 1 -16.00 -5.28 -33.59
C MET A 1 -15.80 -5.03 -32.10
N LEU A 2 -14.60 -5.09 -31.60
CA LEU A 2 -14.35 -4.78 -30.20
C LEU A 2 -14.53 -3.27 -30.05
N ASP A 3 -15.42 -2.85 -29.17
CA ASP A 3 -15.58 -1.43 -28.82
C ASP A 3 -14.50 -1.09 -27.80
N LEU A 4 -13.65 -0.13 -28.12
CA LEU A 4 -12.54 0.35 -27.27
C LEU A 4 -12.77 1.79 -26.80
N ASP A 5 -13.92 2.37 -27.14
CA ASP A 5 -14.27 3.70 -26.68
C ASP A 5 -14.68 3.65 -25.20
N PHE A 6 -14.36 4.71 -24.45
CA PHE A 6 -14.79 4.84 -23.06
C PHE A 6 -16.26 5.21 -22.98
N THR A 7 -16.92 4.77 -21.89
CA THR A 7 -18.27 5.23 -21.57
C THR A 7 -18.27 6.69 -21.12
N GLU A 8 -19.43 7.32 -21.09
CA GLU A 8 -19.56 8.69 -20.56
C GLU A 8 -19.13 8.78 -19.10
N GLU A 9 -19.42 7.75 -18.28
CA GLU A 9 -18.98 7.69 -16.88
C GLU A 9 -17.45 7.56 -16.76
N GLN A 10 -16.82 6.78 -17.63
CA GLN A 10 -15.35 6.63 -17.66
C GLN A 10 -14.67 7.92 -18.10
N ASP A 11 -15.23 8.66 -19.06
CA ASP A 11 -14.74 9.97 -19.46
C ASP A 11 -14.91 11.01 -18.32
N MET A 12 -16.04 10.99 -17.61
CA MET A 12 -16.25 11.83 -16.43
C MET A 12 -15.24 11.53 -15.32
N LEU A 13 -14.96 10.24 -15.05
CA LEU A 13 -13.93 9.83 -14.09
C LEU A 13 -12.55 10.39 -14.49
N ARG A 14 -12.18 10.26 -15.76
CA ARG A 14 -10.93 10.81 -16.29
C ARG A 14 -10.82 12.31 -16.08
N GLU A 15 -11.86 13.07 -16.46
CA GLU A 15 -11.87 14.52 -16.30
C GLU A 15 -11.80 14.95 -14.85
N MET A 16 -12.49 14.24 -13.95
CA MET A 16 -12.48 14.50 -12.52
C MET A 16 -11.07 14.30 -11.94
N VAL A 17 -10.42 13.15 -12.18
CA VAL A 17 -9.07 12.87 -11.67
C VAL A 17 -8.05 13.86 -12.28
N ARG A 18 -8.16 14.17 -13.57
CA ARG A 18 -7.34 15.20 -14.24
C ARG A 18 -7.46 16.55 -13.59
N GLY A 19 -8.68 16.98 -13.28
CA GLY A 19 -8.96 18.25 -12.61
C GLY A 19 -8.30 18.34 -11.25
N VAL A 20 -8.47 17.30 -10.43
CA VAL A 20 -7.87 17.22 -9.09
C VAL A 20 -6.35 17.22 -9.15
N CYS A 21 -5.75 16.40 -10.03
CA CYS A 21 -4.29 16.39 -10.21
C CYS A 21 -3.76 17.76 -10.67
N THR A 22 -4.46 18.42 -11.59
CA THR A 22 -4.05 19.75 -12.07
C THR A 22 -4.06 20.79 -10.95
N GLN A 23 -5.01 20.69 -10.04
CA GLN A 23 -5.18 21.63 -8.93
C GLN A 23 -4.19 21.39 -7.79
N TYR A 24 -3.97 20.11 -7.40
CA TYR A 24 -3.26 19.77 -6.16
C TYR A 24 -1.88 19.13 -6.37
N ALA A 25 -1.53 18.75 -7.60
CA ALA A 25 -0.20 18.23 -7.96
C ALA A 25 0.43 18.96 -9.16
N PRO A 26 0.49 20.32 -9.15
CA PRO A 26 1.33 21.00 -10.15
C PRO A 26 2.79 20.59 -9.97
N PHE A 27 3.59 20.66 -11.03
CA PHE A 27 4.99 20.19 -11.02
C PHE A 27 5.86 20.85 -9.95
N GLU A 28 5.55 22.07 -9.55
CA GLU A 28 6.23 22.76 -8.46
C GLU A 28 6.03 22.03 -7.13
N VAL A 29 4.80 21.66 -6.82
CA VAL A 29 4.46 20.89 -5.60
C VAL A 29 5.10 19.51 -5.64
N VAL A 30 5.05 18.81 -6.78
CA VAL A 30 5.68 17.48 -6.92
C VAL A 30 7.18 17.55 -6.65
N ARG A 31 7.88 18.59 -7.13
CA ARG A 31 9.31 18.79 -6.89
C ARG A 31 9.65 19.12 -5.45
N GLU A 32 8.81 19.87 -4.75
CA GLU A 32 9.00 20.17 -3.32
C GLU A 32 8.89 18.93 -2.44
N LEU A 33 8.19 17.89 -2.91
CA LEU A 33 8.00 16.63 -2.19
C LEU A 33 9.09 15.58 -2.45
N GLU A 34 10.05 15.86 -3.33
CA GLU A 34 11.08 14.90 -3.72
C GLU A 34 11.91 14.37 -2.53
N ASP A 35 12.22 15.25 -1.57
CA ASP A 35 12.96 14.92 -0.34
C ASP A 35 12.07 14.90 0.91
N ASP A 36 10.76 15.11 0.75
CA ASP A 36 9.82 15.11 1.87
C ASP A 36 9.62 13.70 2.42
N PRO A 37 9.68 13.51 3.75
CA PRO A 37 9.48 12.18 4.34
C PRO A 37 8.10 11.58 4.04
N THR A 38 7.04 12.38 4.00
CA THR A 38 5.69 11.94 3.64
C THR A 38 5.58 11.62 2.16
N GLY A 39 6.17 12.49 1.30
CA GLY A 39 6.39 12.27 -0.12
C GLY A 39 5.15 12.37 -1.00
N TYR A 40 4.02 12.90 -0.50
CA TYR A 40 2.82 13.13 -1.32
C TYR A 40 2.04 14.38 -0.89
N PRO A 41 1.30 15.03 -1.83
CA PRO A 41 0.48 16.19 -1.49
C PRO A 41 -0.73 15.75 -0.65
N ALA A 42 -0.79 16.16 0.62
CA ALA A 42 -1.87 15.80 1.54
C ALA A 42 -3.25 16.22 1.01
N ASP A 43 -3.34 17.41 0.41
CA ASP A 43 -4.60 17.91 -0.16
C ASP A 43 -5.07 17.07 -1.34
N LEU A 44 -4.16 16.60 -2.21
CA LEU A 44 -4.51 15.66 -3.28
C LEU A 44 -5.05 14.36 -2.71
N TRP A 45 -4.36 13.79 -1.71
CA TRP A 45 -4.78 12.54 -1.08
C TRP A 45 -6.17 12.65 -0.45
N ALA A 46 -6.42 13.73 0.28
CA ALA A 46 -7.74 14.00 0.86
C ALA A 46 -8.83 14.10 -0.21
N GLN A 47 -8.56 14.80 -1.33
CA GLN A 47 -9.51 14.90 -2.44
C GLN A 47 -9.77 13.54 -3.13
N LEU A 48 -8.75 12.70 -3.28
CA LEU A 48 -8.95 11.35 -3.82
C LEU A 48 -9.83 10.49 -2.91
N GLY A 49 -9.68 10.63 -1.59
CA GLY A 49 -10.57 10.00 -0.61
C GLY A 49 -12.00 10.51 -0.70
N ASP A 50 -12.20 11.83 -0.64
CA ASP A 50 -13.53 12.49 -0.71
C ASP A 50 -14.31 12.14 -1.99
N LEU A 51 -13.60 11.96 -3.09
CA LEU A 51 -14.17 11.58 -4.39
C LEU A 51 -14.37 10.05 -4.55
N GLY A 52 -14.03 9.26 -3.53
CA GLY A 52 -14.17 7.81 -3.55
C GLY A 52 -13.13 7.07 -4.42
N ILE A 53 -12.08 7.76 -4.88
CA ILE A 53 -11.04 7.17 -5.73
C ILE A 53 -10.21 6.14 -4.94
N CYS A 54 -9.95 6.38 -3.65
CA CYS A 54 -9.26 5.43 -2.79
C CYS A 54 -10.03 4.09 -2.66
N GLY A 55 -11.37 4.14 -2.65
CA GLY A 55 -12.25 2.98 -2.59
C GLY A 55 -12.68 2.41 -3.94
N LEU A 56 -12.18 2.94 -5.06
CA LEU A 56 -12.67 2.64 -6.41
C LEU A 56 -12.81 1.14 -6.70
N LEU A 57 -11.79 0.36 -6.34
CA LEU A 57 -11.70 -1.08 -6.63
C LEU A 57 -12.17 -1.97 -5.46
N LEU A 58 -12.46 -1.37 -4.31
CA LEU A 58 -12.92 -2.11 -3.13
C LEU A 58 -14.41 -2.44 -3.22
N PRO A 59 -14.84 -3.58 -2.63
CA PRO A 59 -16.26 -3.92 -2.55
C PRO A 59 -17.09 -2.87 -1.81
N GLU A 60 -18.35 -2.73 -2.20
CA GLU A 60 -19.30 -1.78 -1.59
C GLU A 60 -19.50 -2.03 -0.09
N GLU A 61 -19.44 -3.28 0.36
CA GLU A 61 -19.56 -3.67 1.78
C GLU A 61 -18.48 -3.04 2.67
N TYR A 62 -17.33 -2.63 2.07
CA TYR A 62 -16.24 -1.94 2.77
C TYR A 62 -16.15 -0.46 2.38
N GLY A 63 -17.22 0.12 1.84
CA GLY A 63 -17.25 1.53 1.46
C GLY A 63 -16.59 1.85 0.12
N GLY A 64 -16.28 0.84 -0.68
CA GLY A 64 -15.77 1.00 -2.04
C GLY A 64 -16.87 1.15 -3.08
N SER A 65 -16.48 1.27 -4.36
CA SER A 65 -17.39 1.39 -5.51
C SER A 65 -17.53 0.10 -6.32
N GLY A 66 -16.73 -0.93 -6.01
CA GLY A 66 -16.76 -2.22 -6.72
C GLY A 66 -16.42 -2.12 -8.21
N MET A 67 -15.73 -1.06 -8.63
CA MET A 67 -15.32 -0.87 -10.02
C MET A 67 -14.19 -1.82 -10.42
N THR A 68 -13.87 -1.84 -11.71
CA THR A 68 -12.87 -2.76 -12.28
C THR A 68 -11.51 -2.10 -12.45
N MET A 69 -10.51 -2.89 -12.85
CA MET A 69 -9.20 -2.36 -13.21
C MET A 69 -9.20 -1.49 -14.48
N VAL A 70 -10.30 -1.45 -15.25
CA VAL A 70 -10.44 -0.52 -16.39
C VAL A 70 -10.56 0.91 -15.85
N GLU A 71 -11.41 1.14 -14.86
CA GLU A 71 -11.55 2.43 -14.18
C GLU A 71 -10.26 2.76 -13.39
N GLY A 72 -9.65 1.75 -12.76
CA GLY A 72 -8.33 1.90 -12.13
C GLY A 72 -7.26 2.35 -13.12
N ALA A 73 -7.21 1.81 -14.33
CA ALA A 73 -6.26 2.22 -15.37
C ALA A 73 -6.46 3.68 -15.80
N ILE A 74 -7.71 4.15 -15.88
CA ILE A 74 -8.03 5.56 -16.16
C ILE A 74 -7.46 6.47 -15.07
N VAL A 75 -7.63 6.09 -13.80
CA VAL A 75 -7.06 6.84 -12.67
C VAL A 75 -5.53 6.89 -12.78
N TYR A 76 -4.87 5.75 -13.05
CA TYR A 76 -3.40 5.71 -13.17
C TYR A 76 -2.86 6.43 -14.38
N GLU A 77 -3.60 6.49 -15.48
CA GLU A 77 -3.22 7.31 -16.63
C GLU A 77 -3.15 8.80 -16.25
N GLU A 78 -4.10 9.30 -15.47
CA GLU A 78 -4.13 10.70 -15.06
C GLU A 78 -3.14 11.01 -13.92
N LEU A 79 -3.00 10.13 -12.93
CA LEU A 79 -1.97 10.25 -11.89
C LEU A 79 -0.56 10.25 -12.51
N GLY A 80 -0.31 9.32 -13.45
CA GLY A 80 0.96 9.23 -14.17
C GLY A 80 1.24 10.44 -15.05
N ARG A 81 0.22 10.96 -15.75
CA ARG A 81 0.33 12.18 -16.56
C ARG A 81 0.71 13.41 -15.74
N ALA A 82 0.20 13.49 -14.50
CA ALA A 82 0.54 14.54 -13.55
C ALA A 82 1.83 14.27 -12.76
N VAL A 83 2.43 13.09 -12.91
CA VAL A 83 3.53 12.59 -12.05
C VAL A 83 3.18 12.73 -10.56
N ALA A 84 1.90 12.53 -10.22
CA ALA A 84 1.39 12.74 -8.87
C ALA A 84 1.87 11.64 -7.91
N PRO A 85 2.74 11.95 -6.92
CA PRO A 85 3.21 10.98 -5.96
C PRO A 85 2.12 10.77 -4.90
N VAL A 86 1.39 9.67 -4.97
CA VAL A 86 0.36 9.32 -3.97
C VAL A 86 0.42 7.83 -3.62
N PRO A 87 0.14 7.43 -2.37
CA PRO A 87 0.21 6.04 -1.93
C PRO A 87 -0.95 5.17 -2.45
N HIS A 88 -1.69 5.62 -3.48
CA HIS A 88 -2.90 4.95 -3.98
C HIS A 88 -2.63 3.50 -4.39
N PHE A 89 -1.58 3.25 -5.17
CA PHE A 89 -1.31 1.89 -5.65
C PHE A 89 -0.91 0.94 -4.52
N VAL A 90 -0.02 1.38 -3.63
CA VAL A 90 0.47 0.53 -2.53
C VAL A 90 -0.60 0.30 -1.47
N SER A 91 -1.45 1.27 -1.20
CA SER A 91 -2.51 1.17 -0.19
C SER A 91 -3.81 0.60 -0.77
N CYS A 92 -4.40 1.29 -1.74
CA CYS A 92 -5.75 0.99 -2.23
C CYS A 92 -5.82 -0.22 -3.17
N VAL A 93 -4.68 -0.62 -3.77
CA VAL A 93 -4.64 -1.82 -4.64
C VAL A 93 -3.89 -2.96 -3.96
N LEU A 94 -2.59 -2.79 -3.69
CA LEU A 94 -1.78 -3.91 -3.22
C LEU A 94 -2.17 -4.35 -1.80
N SER A 95 -2.15 -3.42 -0.85
CA SER A 95 -2.46 -3.74 0.56
C SER A 95 -3.92 -4.14 0.76
N ALA A 96 -4.83 -3.40 0.14
CA ALA A 96 -6.25 -3.71 0.21
C ALA A 96 -6.58 -5.09 -0.41
N SER A 97 -6.00 -5.42 -1.57
CA SER A 97 -6.19 -6.74 -2.18
C SER A 97 -5.61 -7.88 -1.33
N ALA A 98 -4.47 -7.66 -0.68
CA ALA A 98 -3.89 -8.64 0.23
C ALA A 98 -4.80 -8.90 1.44
N LEU A 99 -5.37 -7.85 2.04
CA LEU A 99 -6.33 -7.97 3.13
C LEU A 99 -7.64 -8.64 2.69
N LEU A 100 -8.17 -8.30 1.50
CA LEU A 100 -9.35 -8.96 0.94
C LEU A 100 -9.12 -10.46 0.74
N ALA A 101 -7.94 -10.85 0.26
CA ALA A 101 -7.59 -12.24 -0.02
C ALA A 101 -7.32 -13.05 1.24
N ALA A 102 -6.60 -12.50 2.22
CA ALA A 102 -6.03 -13.25 3.33
C ALA A 102 -6.46 -12.78 4.71
N GLY A 103 -6.99 -11.57 4.85
CA GLY A 103 -7.36 -11.00 6.16
C GLY A 103 -8.55 -11.72 6.81
N THR A 104 -8.58 -11.74 8.13
CA THR A 104 -9.79 -12.14 8.89
C THR A 104 -10.91 -11.11 8.67
N ASP A 105 -12.15 -11.48 8.96
CA ASP A 105 -13.29 -10.56 8.88
C ASP A 105 -13.09 -9.32 9.78
N ALA A 106 -12.45 -9.49 10.94
CA ALA A 106 -12.11 -8.38 11.84
C ALA A 106 -11.11 -7.42 11.18
N GLN A 107 -10.04 -7.94 10.60
CA GLN A 107 -9.03 -7.13 9.90
C GLN A 107 -9.61 -6.42 8.67
N LYS A 108 -10.44 -7.10 7.88
CA LYS A 108 -11.14 -6.49 6.74
C LYS A 108 -12.06 -5.36 7.19
N THR A 109 -12.85 -5.59 8.25
CA THR A 109 -13.78 -4.58 8.78
C THR A 109 -13.04 -3.39 9.39
N GLU A 110 -11.86 -3.60 9.97
CA GLU A 110 -11.06 -2.53 10.55
C GLU A 110 -10.38 -1.67 9.48
N TRP A 111 -9.72 -2.31 8.49
CA TRP A 111 -8.80 -1.60 7.60
C TRP A 111 -9.41 -1.18 6.27
N LEU A 112 -10.24 -2.02 5.64
CA LEU A 112 -10.72 -1.73 4.29
C LEU A 112 -11.57 -0.45 4.20
N PRO A 113 -12.47 -0.13 5.14
CA PRO A 113 -13.20 1.14 5.10
C PRO A 113 -12.29 2.37 5.26
N LYS A 114 -11.26 2.28 6.11
CA LYS A 114 -10.29 3.36 6.30
C LYS A 114 -9.43 3.57 5.04
N ILE A 115 -9.05 2.48 4.36
CA ILE A 115 -8.35 2.57 3.07
C ILE A 115 -9.28 3.17 2.01
N ALA A 116 -10.55 2.74 1.95
CA ALA A 116 -11.52 3.24 0.98
C ALA A 116 -11.77 4.74 1.10
N SER A 117 -11.76 5.28 2.32
CA SER A 117 -11.90 6.71 2.58
C SER A 117 -10.59 7.50 2.46
N GLY A 118 -9.44 6.85 2.35
CA GLY A 118 -8.13 7.49 2.41
C GLY A 118 -7.68 7.87 3.82
N GLU A 119 -8.44 7.48 4.88
CA GLU A 119 -8.08 7.71 6.28
C GLU A 119 -6.83 6.93 6.70
N ALA A 120 -6.64 5.72 6.18
CA ALA A 120 -5.46 4.92 6.45
C ALA A 120 -4.65 4.61 5.19
N VAL A 121 -3.34 4.63 5.34
CA VAL A 121 -2.37 4.19 4.34
C VAL A 121 -1.70 2.92 4.82
N LEU A 122 -1.78 1.85 4.02
CA LEU A 122 -1.02 0.64 4.24
C LEU A 122 -0.03 0.44 3.08
N THR A 123 1.16 -0.06 3.38
CA THR A 123 2.17 -0.28 2.33
C THR A 123 2.84 -1.64 2.45
N PRO A 124 3.06 -2.36 1.34
CA PRO A 124 3.73 -3.65 1.38
C PRO A 124 5.24 -3.50 1.57
N ALA A 125 5.80 -4.33 2.45
CA ALA A 125 7.21 -4.44 2.76
C ALA A 125 7.69 -5.88 2.49
N TRP A 126 7.94 -6.19 1.23
CA TRP A 126 8.25 -7.55 0.76
C TRP A 126 9.69 -7.77 0.31
N LEU A 127 10.32 -6.77 -0.33
CA LEU A 127 11.71 -6.90 -0.80
C LEU A 127 12.71 -6.80 0.36
N GLU A 128 13.80 -7.53 0.24
CA GLU A 128 14.89 -7.55 1.22
C GLU A 128 16.24 -7.20 0.59
N PRO A 129 17.20 -6.69 1.37
CA PRO A 129 18.54 -6.37 0.88
C PRO A 129 19.18 -7.54 0.13
N GLY A 130 19.55 -7.33 -1.14
CA GLY A 130 20.16 -8.36 -1.98
C GLY A 130 19.24 -9.51 -2.39
N GLY A 131 17.96 -9.45 -2.01
CA GLY A 131 16.93 -10.43 -2.37
C GLY A 131 16.23 -10.12 -3.69
N GLY A 132 15.29 -10.97 -4.06
CA GLY A 132 14.38 -10.83 -5.20
C GLY A 132 12.94 -11.11 -4.77
N PHE A 133 12.05 -11.25 -5.76
CA PHE A 133 10.62 -11.53 -5.50
C PHE A 133 10.29 -12.99 -5.22
N ALA A 134 11.27 -13.91 -5.31
CA ALA A 134 11.02 -15.31 -5.05
C ALA A 134 10.86 -15.59 -3.54
N PRO A 135 9.99 -16.53 -3.12
CA PRO A 135 9.79 -16.88 -1.71
C PRO A 135 11.08 -17.23 -0.96
N VAL A 136 12.04 -17.87 -1.66
CA VAL A 136 13.36 -18.21 -1.11
C VAL A 136 14.17 -16.96 -0.69
N SER A 137 13.86 -15.78 -1.22
CA SER A 137 14.55 -14.53 -0.90
C SER A 137 14.08 -13.92 0.43
N VAL A 138 12.96 -14.37 0.99
CA VAL A 138 12.46 -13.88 2.28
C VAL A 138 13.30 -14.49 3.41
N GLN A 139 14.07 -13.66 4.09
CA GLN A 139 14.93 -14.04 5.23
C GLN A 139 14.47 -13.42 6.57
N THR A 140 13.66 -12.35 6.50
CA THR A 140 12.98 -11.76 7.66
C THR A 140 12.18 -12.84 8.39
N ARG A 141 12.34 -12.94 9.71
CA ARG A 141 11.71 -13.99 10.51
C ARG A 141 10.66 -13.43 11.45
N ALA A 142 9.55 -14.16 11.56
CA ALA A 142 8.50 -13.94 12.55
C ALA A 142 8.56 -15.07 13.58
N VAL A 143 8.49 -14.70 14.86
CA VAL A 143 8.49 -15.62 16.00
C VAL A 143 7.25 -15.33 16.85
N ALA A 144 6.51 -16.36 17.22
CA ALA A 144 5.36 -16.22 18.12
C ALA A 144 5.77 -15.63 19.47
N ALA A 145 5.03 -14.62 19.94
CA ALA A 145 5.29 -13.89 21.18
C ALA A 145 3.95 -13.49 21.83
N GLY A 146 3.58 -14.20 22.91
CA GLY A 146 2.25 -14.01 23.53
C GLY A 146 1.12 -14.35 22.58
N ASP A 147 0.18 -13.42 22.38
CA ASP A 147 -0.95 -13.57 21.49
C ASP A 147 -0.65 -13.06 20.06
N GLY A 148 0.56 -12.59 19.79
CA GLY A 148 1.00 -12.07 18.49
C GLY A 148 2.35 -12.63 18.06
N PHE A 149 3.09 -11.82 17.32
CA PHE A 149 4.42 -12.17 16.79
C PHE A 149 5.40 -11.03 17.01
N THR A 150 6.69 -11.37 16.96
CA THR A 150 7.76 -10.39 16.78
C THR A 150 8.49 -10.67 15.48
N ILE A 151 8.90 -9.62 14.77
CA ILE A 151 9.59 -9.73 13.50
C ILE A 151 11.00 -9.16 13.61
N THR A 152 11.96 -9.89 13.03
CA THR A 152 13.36 -9.46 12.93
C THR A 152 13.86 -9.67 11.50
N GLY A 153 14.45 -8.62 10.92
CA GLY A 153 14.99 -8.62 9.55
C GLY A 153 15.08 -7.21 9.00
N ALA A 154 15.13 -7.09 7.68
CA ALA A 154 15.16 -5.81 7.00
C ALA A 154 14.35 -5.85 5.69
N LYS A 155 13.74 -4.72 5.33
CA LYS A 155 13.02 -4.53 4.07
C LYS A 155 13.57 -3.34 3.30
N GLU A 156 13.55 -3.44 1.99
CA GLU A 156 14.03 -2.41 1.07
C GLU A 156 12.93 -1.93 0.15
N HIS A 157 13.08 -0.71 -0.34
CA HIS A 157 12.15 -0.10 -1.31
C HIS A 157 10.69 -0.07 -0.84
N VAL A 158 10.48 0.17 0.46
CA VAL A 158 9.14 0.30 1.03
C VAL A 158 8.63 1.71 0.76
N SER A 159 7.71 1.84 -0.19
CA SER A 159 7.16 3.14 -0.57
C SER A 159 6.28 3.71 0.53
N PHE A 160 6.43 5.01 0.81
CA PHE A 160 5.61 5.76 1.77
C PHE A 160 5.58 5.17 3.20
N ALA A 161 6.65 4.48 3.63
CA ALA A 161 6.64 3.78 4.93
C ALA A 161 6.45 4.72 6.12
N SER A 162 6.97 5.96 6.07
CA SER A 162 6.81 6.93 7.16
C SER A 162 5.40 7.53 7.25
N ALA A 163 4.62 7.42 6.19
CA ALA A 163 3.26 7.90 6.11
C ALA A 163 2.22 6.77 6.27
N ALA A 164 2.69 5.54 6.42
CA ALA A 164 1.82 4.38 6.54
C ALA A 164 1.35 4.17 7.98
N ASP A 165 0.07 3.82 8.15
CA ASP A 165 -0.49 3.37 9.43
C ASP A 165 -0.07 1.93 9.74
N ARG A 166 0.16 1.11 8.69
CA ARG A 166 0.69 -0.25 8.82
C ARG A 166 1.58 -0.62 7.63
N LEU A 167 2.65 -1.34 7.94
CA LEU A 167 3.45 -2.06 6.97
C LEU A 167 2.90 -3.47 6.82
N LEU A 168 2.68 -3.95 5.59
CA LEU A 168 2.40 -5.35 5.31
C LEU A 168 3.72 -6.08 5.05
N VAL A 169 4.23 -6.75 6.06
CA VAL A 169 5.57 -7.37 6.06
C VAL A 169 5.46 -8.85 5.73
N LEU A 170 6.15 -9.30 4.68
CA LEU A 170 6.37 -10.72 4.47
C LEU A 170 7.48 -11.22 5.40
N ALA A 171 7.19 -12.27 6.18
CA ALA A 171 8.18 -12.86 7.06
C ALA A 171 8.01 -14.38 7.13
N ARG A 172 9.13 -15.05 7.39
CA ARG A 172 9.23 -16.50 7.48
C ARG A 172 8.84 -16.97 8.89
N THR A 173 7.91 -17.92 8.95
CA THR A 173 7.42 -18.57 10.20
C THR A 173 8.04 -19.94 10.43
N GLY A 174 8.72 -20.50 9.43
CA GLY A 174 9.39 -21.80 9.49
C GLY A 174 10.55 -21.88 8.51
N ASP A 175 11.07 -23.08 8.28
CA ASP A 175 12.26 -23.31 7.45
C ASP A 175 11.93 -23.74 6.02
N ASP A 176 10.70 -24.17 5.75
CA ASP A 176 10.27 -24.54 4.40
C ASP A 176 10.04 -23.32 3.52
N ALA A 177 10.19 -23.46 2.21
CA ALA A 177 10.05 -22.36 1.26
C ALA A 177 8.66 -21.71 1.27
N THR A 178 7.64 -22.46 1.70
CA THR A 178 6.24 -22.03 1.80
C THR A 178 5.87 -21.48 3.17
N ASP A 179 6.75 -21.57 4.18
CA ASP A 179 6.51 -21.05 5.52
C ASP A 179 6.71 -19.53 5.58
N ILE A 180 5.92 -18.82 4.78
CA ILE A 180 5.94 -17.36 4.68
C ILE A 180 4.52 -16.86 4.90
N ASP A 181 4.40 -15.90 5.80
CA ASP A 181 3.14 -15.25 6.11
C ASP A 181 3.25 -13.73 5.99
N LEU A 182 2.09 -13.09 5.97
CA LEU A 182 1.94 -11.65 5.91
C LEU A 182 1.60 -11.12 7.31
N PHE A 183 2.21 -10.02 7.68
CA PHE A 183 2.04 -9.40 9.00
C PHE A 183 1.78 -7.91 8.89
N LEU A 184 0.87 -7.41 9.73
CA LEU A 184 0.69 -5.99 9.99
C LEU A 184 1.68 -5.55 11.07
N VAL A 185 2.51 -4.55 10.75
CA VAL A 185 3.48 -3.96 11.66
C VAL A 185 3.23 -2.45 11.72
N ASP A 186 3.20 -1.91 12.93
CA ASP A 186 3.14 -0.46 13.14
C ASP A 186 4.51 0.15 12.85
N PRO A 187 4.64 1.11 11.91
CA PRO A 187 5.93 1.73 11.60
C PRO A 187 6.51 2.55 12.76
N GLU A 188 5.68 2.95 13.74
CA GLU A 188 6.10 3.69 14.92
C GLU A 188 6.38 2.79 16.13
N ALA A 189 6.19 1.46 16.01
CA ALA A 189 6.41 0.53 17.11
C ALA A 189 7.89 0.42 17.51
N ASP A 190 8.11 0.07 18.77
CA ASP A 190 9.45 -0.27 19.26
C ASP A 190 10.07 -1.39 18.38
N GLY A 191 11.33 -1.18 17.99
CA GLY A 191 12.05 -2.14 17.14
C GLY A 191 11.87 -1.92 15.64
N VAL A 192 11.15 -0.89 15.20
CA VAL A 192 11.05 -0.46 13.80
C VAL A 192 11.93 0.78 13.60
N ALA A 193 12.80 0.75 12.60
CA ALA A 193 13.59 1.93 12.22
C ALA A 193 13.46 2.17 10.71
N LEU A 194 13.07 3.38 10.35
CA LEU A 194 12.87 3.81 8.96
C LEU A 194 14.05 4.68 8.52
N THR A 195 14.65 4.36 7.40
CA THR A 195 15.69 5.18 6.75
C THR A 195 15.28 5.51 5.33
N GLN A 196 14.95 6.78 5.07
CA GLN A 196 14.59 7.24 3.73
C GLN A 196 15.72 7.02 2.74
N LYS A 197 15.38 6.57 1.54
CA LYS A 197 16.31 6.34 0.43
C LYS A 197 15.97 7.23 -0.74
N MET A 198 16.98 7.77 -1.37
CA MET A 198 16.82 8.50 -2.62
C MET A 198 16.53 7.51 -3.76
N SER A 199 15.46 7.77 -4.51
CA SER A 199 15.05 7.00 -5.68
C SER A 199 15.25 7.81 -6.96
N ILE A 200 15.62 7.16 -8.06
CA ILE A 200 15.71 7.81 -9.38
C ILE A 200 14.34 8.24 -9.92
N SER A 201 13.28 7.60 -9.43
CA SER A 201 11.88 7.94 -9.76
C SER A 201 11.32 9.05 -8.89
N SER A 202 12.12 9.58 -7.94
CA SER A 202 11.72 10.62 -6.99
C SER A 202 10.50 10.26 -6.14
N ASP A 203 10.17 8.98 -6.06
CA ASP A 203 9.17 8.46 -5.12
C ASP A 203 9.81 8.22 -3.75
N THR A 204 9.04 8.45 -2.70
CA THR A 204 9.49 8.29 -1.32
C THR A 204 9.60 6.80 -0.97
N GLN A 205 10.82 6.32 -0.76
CA GLN A 205 11.14 4.93 -0.44
C GLN A 205 11.97 4.84 0.84
N TYR A 206 11.81 3.71 1.54
CA TYR A 206 12.48 3.45 2.81
C TYR A 206 13.16 2.10 2.84
N HIS A 207 14.30 2.07 3.53
CA HIS A 207 14.83 0.89 4.17
C HIS A 207 14.17 0.78 5.56
N VAL A 208 13.72 -0.40 5.92
CA VAL A 208 13.04 -0.68 7.18
C VAL A 208 13.82 -1.76 7.91
N ASP A 209 14.44 -1.40 9.04
CA ASP A 209 15.03 -2.34 9.96
C ASP A 209 14.00 -2.78 11.01
N LEU A 210 13.92 -4.09 11.24
CA LEU A 210 13.00 -4.70 12.19
C LEU A 210 13.81 -5.49 13.23
N THR A 211 13.68 -5.14 14.51
CA THR A 211 14.38 -5.78 15.64
C THR A 211 13.37 -6.16 16.71
N ASN A 212 12.87 -7.40 16.66
CA ASN A 212 11.79 -7.87 17.54
C ASN A 212 10.55 -6.95 17.51
N ALA A 213 10.25 -6.36 16.35
CA ALA A 213 9.12 -5.47 16.17
C ALA A 213 7.79 -6.22 16.37
N PRO A 214 6.86 -5.72 17.21
CA PRO A 214 5.55 -6.33 17.39
C PRO A 214 4.79 -6.41 16.07
N ALA A 215 4.09 -7.53 15.86
CA ALA A 215 3.37 -7.78 14.62
C ALA A 215 2.10 -8.59 14.84
N GLU A 216 1.09 -8.30 14.05
CA GLU A 216 -0.14 -9.07 13.95
C GLU A 216 -0.14 -9.87 12.65
N ARG A 217 -0.40 -11.17 12.71
CA ARG A 217 -0.50 -12.00 11.50
C ARG A 217 -1.77 -11.66 10.73
N VAL A 218 -1.66 -11.53 9.42
CA VAL A 218 -2.82 -11.41 8.53
C VAL A 218 -3.46 -12.78 8.35
N GLY A 219 -4.76 -12.87 8.61
CA GLY A 219 -5.51 -14.14 8.52
C GLY A 219 -5.35 -15.05 9.73
N ALA A 220 -6.06 -16.20 9.69
CA ALA A 220 -6.14 -17.14 10.80
C ALA A 220 -5.00 -18.17 10.87
N GLY A 221 -4.06 -18.12 9.95
CA GLY A 221 -2.87 -18.98 9.97
C GLY A 221 -2.95 -20.24 9.10
N ASP A 222 -4.12 -20.78 8.85
CA ASP A 222 -4.28 -22.02 8.07
C ASP A 222 -4.63 -21.74 6.60
N GLU A 223 -5.00 -20.49 6.26
CA GLU A 223 -5.46 -20.09 4.93
C GLU A 223 -4.52 -19.09 4.22
N ALA A 224 -3.54 -18.53 4.93
CA ALA A 224 -2.61 -17.53 4.39
C ALA A 224 -1.36 -18.12 3.75
N GLY A 225 -1.36 -19.41 3.44
CA GLY A 225 -0.28 -20.04 2.68
C GLY A 225 -0.27 -19.54 1.24
N TRP A 226 0.86 -18.98 0.83
CA TRP A 226 1.16 -18.62 -0.57
C TRP A 226 1.43 -19.87 -1.42
#